data_c23281b7c47e1cf95af028dce64b4760
#
_entry.id   c23281b7c47e1cf95af028dce64b4760
#
_cell.length_a   1.000
_cell.length_b   1.000
_cell.length_c   1.000
_cell.angle_alpha   90.00
_cell.angle_beta   90.00
_cell.angle_gamma   90.00
#
_symmetry.space_group_name_H-M   'P 1'
#
loop_
_entity.id
_entity.type
_entity.pdbx_description
1 polymer ?
#
loop_
_entity_poly.entity_id
_entity_poly.type
_entity_poly.pdbx_seq_one_letter_code
_entity_poly.pdbx_strand_id
1 'polypeptide(L)'
;MELGQSIRKGVKWLVIGNTGRRILEFAFGVILARLLVPADFGMIITIQVFTGFVGMISTGGMGQALIRAKEASEEDFTAVFTVQLALGILSYLGFFFLSPWFAEYFGDPLYKDLMRVSALFFLFKPFSAMRIAWLVREMDFKKKSLVEVMTSVFTGITSVLMAWSGMGVWSLTLSGLMAILAQNIMLARITPLRLRLNMDFSVIRRHGAYGSKIVANDFLGVLRNQSVKIIMSKLAGPAFLGLFNKADSLHRLPFWTLGRPVSQTTFRAMSKVQDNLD
;
A
#
# COMPACT_ATOMS: atom_id res chain seq x y z
N MET A 1 7.95 -26.48 20.19
CA MET A 1 8.12 -25.26 21.00
C MET A 1 8.63 -24.06 20.19
N GLU A 2 9.55 -24.25 19.22
CA GLU A 2 10.15 -23.16 18.43
C GLU A 2 9.18 -22.35 17.57
N LEU A 3 8.20 -23.02 16.92
CA LEU A 3 7.21 -22.34 16.06
C LEU A 3 6.36 -21.35 16.86
N GLY A 4 5.92 -21.73 18.06
CA GLY A 4 5.13 -20.84 18.92
C GLY A 4 5.89 -19.61 19.41
N GLN A 5 7.19 -19.74 19.66
CA GLN A 5 8.05 -18.60 20.03
C GLN A 5 8.31 -17.68 18.84
N SER A 6 8.54 -18.22 17.64
CA SER A 6 8.70 -17.44 16.41
C SER A 6 7.44 -16.66 16.06
N ILE A 7 6.25 -17.28 16.20
CA ILE A 7 4.96 -16.60 16.01
C ILE A 7 4.80 -15.44 17.00
N ARG A 8 5.07 -15.66 18.31
CA ARG A 8 4.95 -14.61 19.34
C ARG A 8 5.91 -13.45 19.08
N LYS A 9 7.17 -13.74 18.71
CA LYS A 9 8.16 -12.70 18.34
C LYS A 9 7.71 -11.94 17.09
N GLY A 10 7.23 -12.65 16.07
CA GLY A 10 6.72 -12.04 14.84
C GLY A 10 5.54 -11.10 15.08
N VAL A 11 4.54 -11.55 15.84
CA VAL A 11 3.36 -10.73 16.21
C VAL A 11 3.78 -9.49 16.99
N LYS A 12 4.71 -9.62 17.94
CA LYS A 12 5.24 -8.47 18.70
C LYS A 12 5.85 -7.41 17.77
N TRP A 13 6.70 -7.83 16.82
CA TRP A 13 7.31 -6.90 15.87
C TRP A 13 6.30 -6.26 14.94
N LEU A 14 5.30 -7.01 14.45
CA LEU A 14 4.21 -6.46 13.65
C LEU A 14 3.39 -5.42 14.41
N VAL A 15 3.05 -5.68 15.67
CA VAL A 15 2.29 -4.73 16.49
C VAL A 15 3.11 -3.46 16.74
N ILE A 16 4.37 -3.61 17.21
CA ILE A 16 5.26 -2.47 17.46
C ILE A 16 5.50 -1.66 16.18
N GLY A 17 5.83 -2.33 15.07
CA GLY A 17 6.09 -1.67 13.78
C GLY A 17 4.86 -0.94 13.25
N ASN A 18 3.69 -1.58 13.25
CA ASN A 18 2.46 -0.94 12.78
C ASN A 18 2.03 0.23 13.67
N THR A 19 2.15 0.10 14.99
CA THR A 19 1.81 1.18 15.92
C THR A 19 2.80 2.34 15.78
N GLY A 20 4.10 2.05 15.75
CA GLY A 20 5.13 3.07 15.55
C GLY A 20 4.94 3.83 14.24
N ARG A 21 4.69 3.12 13.14
CA ARG A 21 4.41 3.73 11.84
C ARG A 21 3.19 4.65 11.88
N ARG A 22 2.09 4.23 12.53
CA ARG A 22 0.88 5.06 12.64
C ARG A 22 1.08 6.32 13.47
N ILE A 23 1.85 6.23 14.56
CA ILE A 23 2.21 7.40 15.38
C ILE A 23 3.04 8.39 14.53
N LEU A 24 4.00 7.90 13.76
CA LEU A 24 4.80 8.72 12.86
C LEU A 24 3.96 9.35 11.76
N GLU A 25 3.11 8.58 11.09
CA GLU A 25 2.19 9.08 10.05
C GLU A 25 1.25 10.16 10.60
N PHE A 26 0.77 10.00 11.83
CA PHE A 26 -0.04 10.99 12.51
C PHE A 26 0.76 12.26 12.81
N ALA A 27 1.94 12.14 13.42
CA ALA A 27 2.80 13.28 13.78
C ALA A 27 3.19 14.09 12.54
N PHE A 28 3.70 13.44 11.49
CA PHE A 28 4.01 14.10 10.22
C PHE A 28 2.75 14.66 9.54
N GLY A 29 1.63 13.96 9.66
CA GLY A 29 0.34 14.42 9.14
C GLY A 29 -0.16 15.71 9.78
N VAL A 30 0.11 15.92 11.08
CA VAL A 30 -0.20 17.18 11.79
C VAL A 30 0.71 18.30 11.32
N ILE A 31 2.01 18.04 11.16
CA ILE A 31 2.97 19.04 10.67
C ILE A 31 2.59 19.48 9.24
N LEU A 32 2.35 18.52 8.35
CA LEU A 32 1.95 18.78 6.97
C LEU A 32 0.63 19.54 6.87
N ALA A 33 -0.32 19.29 7.77
CA ALA A 33 -1.59 20.01 7.80
C ALA A 33 -1.45 21.50 8.16
N ARG A 34 -0.32 21.90 8.75
CA ARG A 34 0.02 23.31 9.00
C ARG A 34 0.79 23.95 7.85
N LEU A 35 1.43 23.16 7.00
CA LEU A 35 2.27 23.65 5.89
C LEU A 35 1.53 23.66 4.55
N LEU A 36 0.55 22.77 4.38
CA LEU A 36 -0.17 22.54 3.14
C LEU A 36 -1.64 22.95 3.25
N VAL A 37 -2.21 23.36 2.13
CA VAL A 37 -3.65 23.67 2.07
C VAL A 37 -4.50 22.41 1.92
N PRO A 38 -5.77 22.40 2.36
CA PRO A 38 -6.64 21.23 2.23
C PRO A 38 -6.79 20.70 0.80
N ALA A 39 -6.70 21.58 -0.20
CA ALA A 39 -6.77 21.20 -1.61
C ALA A 39 -5.63 20.27 -2.04
N ASP A 40 -4.40 20.48 -1.54
CA ASP A 40 -3.23 19.63 -1.83
C ASP A 40 -3.50 18.18 -1.41
N PHE A 41 -4.05 17.99 -0.20
CA PHE A 41 -4.43 16.66 0.28
C PHE A 41 -5.54 16.05 -0.57
N GLY A 42 -6.53 16.86 -0.95
CA GLY A 42 -7.64 16.40 -1.77
C GLY A 42 -7.21 15.92 -3.15
N MET A 43 -6.30 16.65 -3.81
CA MET A 43 -5.75 16.26 -5.11
C MET A 43 -5.04 14.91 -5.03
N ILE A 44 -4.17 14.72 -4.05
CA ILE A 44 -3.45 13.45 -3.87
C ILE A 44 -4.40 12.31 -3.54
N ILE A 45 -5.41 12.54 -2.68
CA ILE A 45 -6.40 11.51 -2.35
C ILE A 45 -7.20 11.11 -3.59
N THR A 46 -7.60 12.06 -4.43
CA THR A 46 -8.26 11.79 -5.70
C THR A 46 -7.42 10.86 -6.57
N ILE A 47 -6.15 11.19 -6.79
CA ILE A 47 -5.22 10.34 -7.56
C ILE A 47 -5.04 8.96 -6.90
N GLN A 48 -4.88 8.91 -5.56
CA GLN A 48 -4.69 7.66 -4.82
C GLN A 48 -5.89 6.72 -4.90
N VAL A 49 -7.10 7.24 -5.01
CA VAL A 49 -8.28 6.40 -5.23
C VAL A 49 -8.16 5.63 -6.54
N PHE A 50 -7.82 6.30 -7.64
CA PHE A 50 -7.68 5.65 -8.95
C PHE A 50 -6.44 4.76 -9.03
N THR A 51 -5.29 5.24 -8.56
CA THR A 51 -4.08 4.43 -8.51
C THR A 51 -4.22 3.23 -7.58
N GLY A 52 -5.02 3.33 -6.53
CA GLY A 52 -5.35 2.21 -5.63
C GLY A 52 -6.12 1.09 -6.34
N PHE A 53 -7.14 1.43 -7.15
CA PHE A 53 -7.87 0.45 -7.96
C PHE A 53 -6.94 -0.29 -8.92
N VAL A 54 -6.16 0.45 -9.70
CA VAL A 54 -5.28 -0.15 -10.70
C VAL A 54 -4.10 -0.88 -10.03
N GLY A 55 -3.59 -0.35 -8.91
CA GLY A 55 -2.54 -1.00 -8.13
C GLY A 55 -2.91 -2.38 -7.62
N MET A 56 -4.18 -2.57 -7.27
CA MET A 56 -4.71 -3.88 -6.86
C MET A 56 -4.69 -4.87 -8.04
N ILE A 57 -5.10 -4.42 -9.23
CA ILE A 57 -5.05 -5.22 -10.47
C ILE A 57 -3.61 -5.51 -10.86
N SER A 58 -2.71 -4.50 -10.81
CA SER A 58 -1.29 -4.64 -11.13
C SER A 58 -0.57 -5.68 -10.26
N THR A 59 -0.93 -5.79 -8.98
CA THR A 59 -0.34 -6.82 -8.11
C THR A 59 -0.94 -8.20 -8.34
N GLY A 60 -2.14 -8.28 -8.94
CA GLY A 60 -2.81 -9.53 -9.32
C GLY A 60 -3.07 -10.50 -8.16
N GLY A 61 -2.93 -10.07 -6.91
CA GLY A 61 -3.06 -10.95 -5.73
C GLY A 61 -2.02 -12.08 -5.65
N MET A 62 -1.15 -12.22 -6.67
CA MET A 62 -0.20 -13.34 -6.78
C MET A 62 0.85 -13.35 -5.68
N GLY A 63 1.22 -12.20 -5.13
CA GLY A 63 2.12 -12.13 -3.96
C GLY A 63 1.53 -12.83 -2.73
N GLN A 64 0.23 -12.73 -2.50
CA GLN A 64 -0.46 -13.45 -1.42
C GLN A 64 -0.55 -14.96 -1.72
N ALA A 65 -0.69 -15.33 -2.99
CA ALA A 65 -0.66 -16.72 -3.42
C ALA A 65 0.69 -17.38 -3.11
N LEU A 66 1.81 -16.69 -3.38
CA LEU A 66 3.17 -17.17 -3.04
C LEU A 66 3.38 -17.35 -1.53
N ILE A 67 2.87 -16.42 -0.71
CA ILE A 67 2.95 -16.52 0.75
C ILE A 67 2.23 -17.76 1.27
N ARG A 68 1.11 -18.13 0.65
CA ARG A 68 0.26 -19.28 1.07
C ARG A 68 0.64 -20.60 0.43
N ALA A 69 1.40 -20.59 -0.66
CA ALA A 69 1.83 -21.82 -1.33
C ALA A 69 2.64 -22.71 -0.37
N LYS A 70 2.37 -24.03 -0.37
CA LYS A 70 3.14 -24.99 0.44
C LYS A 70 4.62 -24.92 0.07
N GLU A 71 4.91 -24.89 -1.22
CA GLU A 71 6.24 -24.73 -1.79
C GLU A 71 6.22 -23.54 -2.75
N ALA A 72 7.19 -22.65 -2.65
CA ALA A 72 7.44 -21.59 -3.59
C ALA A 72 8.95 -21.38 -3.69
N SER A 73 9.47 -21.60 -4.88
CA SER A 73 10.88 -21.44 -5.20
C SER A 73 11.22 -19.97 -5.51
N GLU A 74 12.51 -19.62 -5.61
CA GLU A 74 12.94 -18.31 -6.12
C GLU A 74 12.45 -18.06 -7.55
N GLU A 75 12.30 -19.12 -8.34
CA GLU A 75 11.80 -19.06 -9.72
C GLU A 75 10.32 -18.65 -9.75
N ASP A 76 9.49 -19.13 -8.80
CA ASP A 76 8.10 -18.70 -8.66
C ASP A 76 8.00 -17.21 -8.36
N PHE A 77 8.85 -16.71 -7.44
CA PHE A 77 8.90 -15.28 -7.13
C PHE A 77 9.33 -14.46 -8.33
N THR A 78 10.27 -14.95 -9.12
CA THR A 78 10.79 -14.27 -10.32
C THR A 78 9.74 -14.23 -11.44
N ALA A 79 9.02 -15.33 -11.67
CA ALA A 79 7.94 -15.39 -12.65
C ALA A 79 6.80 -14.44 -12.29
N VAL A 80 6.36 -14.44 -11.03
CA VAL A 80 5.33 -13.52 -10.54
C VAL A 80 5.81 -12.06 -10.60
N PHE A 81 7.08 -11.79 -10.28
CA PHE A 81 7.68 -10.47 -10.44
C PHE A 81 7.57 -9.97 -11.88
N THR A 82 7.92 -10.82 -12.86
CA THR A 82 7.87 -10.46 -14.29
C THR A 82 6.47 -10.06 -14.71
N VAL A 83 5.46 -10.82 -14.30
CA VAL A 83 4.04 -10.48 -14.57
C VAL A 83 3.63 -9.17 -13.92
N GLN A 84 3.97 -8.99 -12.64
CA GLN A 84 3.63 -7.75 -11.94
C GLN A 84 4.33 -6.54 -12.54
N LEU A 85 5.57 -6.69 -13.01
CA LEU A 85 6.29 -5.62 -13.70
C LEU A 85 5.62 -5.28 -15.04
N ALA A 86 5.24 -6.29 -15.84
CA ALA A 86 4.50 -6.08 -17.09
C ALA A 86 3.15 -5.37 -16.85
N LEU A 87 2.37 -5.82 -15.86
CA LEU A 87 1.13 -5.16 -15.46
C LEU A 87 1.39 -3.74 -14.92
N GLY A 88 2.49 -3.54 -14.20
CA GLY A 88 2.92 -2.22 -13.73
C GLY A 88 3.23 -1.26 -14.87
N ILE A 89 3.97 -1.72 -15.89
CA ILE A 89 4.26 -0.94 -17.10
C ILE A 89 2.96 -0.59 -17.84
N LEU A 90 2.09 -1.57 -18.04
CA LEU A 90 0.80 -1.35 -18.69
C LEU A 90 -0.06 -0.33 -17.93
N SER A 91 -0.08 -0.44 -16.60
CA SER A 91 -0.78 0.50 -15.72
C SER A 91 -0.20 1.91 -15.83
N TYR A 92 1.13 2.05 -15.81
CA TYR A 92 1.81 3.32 -15.99
C TYR A 92 1.45 3.97 -17.32
N LEU A 93 1.55 3.22 -18.43
CA LEU A 93 1.19 3.71 -19.76
C LEU A 93 -0.29 4.12 -19.82
N GLY A 94 -1.19 3.31 -19.26
CA GLY A 94 -2.61 3.67 -19.16
C GLY A 94 -2.82 5.00 -18.46
N PHE A 95 -2.22 5.21 -17.30
CA PHE A 95 -2.33 6.49 -16.58
C PHE A 95 -1.65 7.64 -17.32
N PHE A 96 -0.52 7.39 -17.96
CA PHE A 96 0.18 8.41 -18.73
C PHE A 96 -0.68 8.97 -19.86
N PHE A 97 -1.34 8.08 -20.63
CA PHE A 97 -2.20 8.49 -21.75
C PHE A 97 -3.55 9.04 -21.28
N LEU A 98 -4.10 8.53 -20.18
CA LEU A 98 -5.37 9.02 -19.61
C LEU A 98 -5.22 10.31 -18.80
N SER A 99 -4.01 10.72 -18.43
CA SER A 99 -3.77 11.87 -17.55
C SER A 99 -4.31 13.21 -18.10
N PRO A 100 -4.28 13.53 -19.42
CA PRO A 100 -4.87 14.75 -19.93
C PRO A 100 -6.40 14.78 -19.73
N TRP A 101 -7.07 13.68 -20.07
CA TRP A 101 -8.50 13.54 -19.90
C TRP A 101 -8.93 13.60 -18.42
N PHE A 102 -8.10 13.04 -17.55
CA PHE A 102 -8.31 13.12 -16.09
C PHE A 102 -8.24 14.57 -15.58
N ALA A 103 -7.26 15.34 -16.05
CA ALA A 103 -7.11 16.74 -15.70
C ALA A 103 -8.33 17.58 -16.17
N GLU A 104 -8.79 17.34 -17.40
CA GLU A 104 -9.99 17.97 -17.94
C GLU A 104 -11.23 17.61 -17.12
N TYR A 105 -11.42 16.32 -16.78
CA TYR A 105 -12.55 15.86 -16.00
C TYR A 105 -12.63 16.52 -14.61
N PHE A 106 -11.50 16.70 -13.92
CA PHE A 106 -11.44 17.34 -12.60
C PHE A 106 -11.28 18.87 -12.67
N GLY A 107 -11.04 19.43 -13.85
CA GLY A 107 -11.00 20.88 -14.09
C GLY A 107 -9.74 21.59 -13.59
N ASP A 108 -8.62 20.84 -13.40
CA ASP A 108 -7.34 21.42 -12.99
C ASP A 108 -6.19 20.75 -13.75
N PRO A 109 -5.40 21.51 -14.54
CA PRO A 109 -4.27 21.00 -15.32
C PRO A 109 -3.21 20.28 -14.48
N LEU A 110 -3.07 20.64 -13.20
CA LEU A 110 -2.07 20.06 -12.30
C LEU A 110 -2.26 18.56 -12.10
N TYR A 111 -3.49 18.06 -12.19
CA TYR A 111 -3.77 16.63 -12.11
C TYR A 111 -3.05 15.80 -13.16
N LYS A 112 -2.79 16.36 -14.35
CA LYS A 112 -2.08 15.67 -15.43
C LYS A 112 -0.68 15.24 -14.99
N ASP A 113 0.09 16.20 -14.48
CA ASP A 113 1.48 15.94 -14.12
C ASP A 113 1.59 15.15 -12.82
N LEU A 114 0.75 15.46 -11.82
CA LEU A 114 0.67 14.69 -10.58
C LEU A 114 0.32 13.22 -10.84
N MET A 115 -0.62 12.95 -11.76
CA MET A 115 -1.03 11.60 -12.11
C MET A 115 0.10 10.83 -12.80
N ARG A 116 0.81 11.46 -13.74
CA ARG A 116 1.96 10.85 -14.43
C ARG A 116 3.08 10.48 -13.47
N VAL A 117 3.42 11.40 -12.56
CA VAL A 117 4.47 11.16 -11.56
C VAL A 117 4.03 10.13 -10.53
N SER A 118 2.78 10.21 -10.05
CA SER A 118 2.24 9.20 -9.12
C SER A 118 2.19 7.81 -9.73
N ALA A 119 1.91 7.69 -11.03
CA ALA A 119 1.85 6.41 -11.74
C ALA A 119 3.22 5.70 -11.85
N LEU A 120 4.35 6.42 -11.72
CA LEU A 120 5.68 5.80 -11.64
C LEU A 120 5.78 4.79 -10.49
N PHE A 121 4.94 4.94 -9.46
CA PHE A 121 4.84 3.97 -8.39
C PHE A 121 4.60 2.54 -8.88
N PHE A 122 3.84 2.35 -9.96
CA PHE A 122 3.55 1.03 -10.53
C PHE A 122 4.79 0.31 -11.07
N LEU A 123 5.80 1.07 -11.54
CA LEU A 123 7.05 0.51 -12.05
C LEU A 123 7.94 -0.01 -10.92
N PHE A 124 7.91 0.66 -9.76
CA PHE A 124 8.78 0.32 -8.62
C PHE A 124 8.13 -0.61 -7.61
N LYS A 125 6.80 -0.67 -7.57
CA LYS A 125 6.04 -1.48 -6.63
C LYS A 125 6.33 -2.98 -6.69
N PRO A 126 6.48 -3.63 -7.85
CA PRO A 126 6.76 -5.06 -7.93
C PRO A 126 8.04 -5.48 -7.21
N PHE A 127 9.08 -4.63 -7.25
CA PHE A 127 10.35 -4.90 -6.58
C PHE A 127 10.21 -5.00 -5.06
N SER A 128 9.47 -4.09 -4.44
CA SER A 128 9.20 -4.14 -2.99
C SER A 128 8.19 -5.22 -2.64
N ALA A 129 7.15 -5.42 -3.46
CA ALA A 129 6.09 -6.38 -3.20
C ALA A 129 6.62 -7.81 -3.09
N MET A 130 7.50 -8.22 -4.02
CA MET A 130 8.08 -9.57 -4.01
C MET A 130 9.01 -9.79 -2.82
N ARG A 131 9.86 -8.81 -2.49
CA ARG A 131 10.75 -8.92 -1.34
C ARG A 131 9.99 -8.90 0.00
N ILE A 132 8.92 -8.12 0.11
CA ILE A 132 8.04 -8.15 1.29
C ILE A 132 7.33 -9.50 1.38
N ALA A 133 6.83 -10.05 0.26
CA ALA A 133 6.21 -11.38 0.25
C ALA A 133 7.19 -12.46 0.71
N TRP A 134 8.46 -12.39 0.27
CA TRP A 134 9.53 -13.26 0.74
C TRP A 134 9.73 -13.15 2.26
N LEU A 135 9.90 -11.92 2.79
CA LEU A 135 10.08 -11.73 4.23
C LEU A 135 8.90 -12.24 5.06
N VAL A 136 7.67 -12.08 4.55
CA VAL A 136 6.46 -12.61 5.21
C VAL A 136 6.44 -14.13 5.20
N ARG A 137 6.86 -14.76 4.09
CA ARG A 137 6.95 -16.21 3.96
C ARG A 137 8.00 -16.79 4.92
N GLU A 138 9.17 -16.15 5.00
CA GLU A 138 10.24 -16.51 5.94
C GLU A 138 9.95 -16.11 7.40
N MET A 139 8.77 -15.55 7.67
CA MET A 139 8.35 -15.05 8.98
C MET A 139 9.31 -13.99 9.59
N ASP A 140 10.13 -13.33 8.75
CA ASP A 140 11.05 -12.26 9.20
C ASP A 140 10.30 -10.92 9.32
N PHE A 141 9.34 -10.90 10.23
CA PHE A 141 8.52 -9.70 10.50
C PHE A 141 9.34 -8.57 11.13
N LYS A 142 10.49 -8.88 11.74
CA LYS A 142 11.39 -7.87 12.30
C LYS A 142 11.96 -6.99 11.18
N LYS A 143 12.58 -7.60 10.16
CA LYS A 143 13.15 -6.86 9.03
C LYS A 143 12.05 -6.11 8.27
N LYS A 144 10.91 -6.76 8.01
CA LYS A 144 9.76 -6.12 7.38
C LYS A 144 9.33 -4.85 8.13
N SER A 145 9.05 -4.96 9.44
CA SER A 145 8.61 -3.83 10.26
C SER A 145 9.64 -2.72 10.34
N LEU A 146 10.94 -3.07 10.45
CA LEU A 146 12.01 -2.08 10.46
C LEU A 146 12.04 -1.26 9.17
N VAL A 147 11.99 -1.91 8.00
CA VAL A 147 11.94 -1.21 6.71
C VAL A 147 10.71 -0.32 6.59
N GLU A 148 9.55 -0.80 7.00
CA GLU A 148 8.30 -0.01 6.95
C GLU A 148 8.38 1.24 7.84
N VAL A 149 8.93 1.13 9.05
CA VAL A 149 9.11 2.27 9.95
C VAL A 149 10.14 3.25 9.39
N MET A 150 11.30 2.76 8.93
CA MET A 150 12.35 3.62 8.34
C MET A 150 11.83 4.33 7.07
N THR A 151 11.07 3.63 6.23
CA THR A 151 10.43 4.24 5.05
C THR A 151 9.44 5.32 5.47
N SER A 152 8.65 5.10 6.52
CA SER A 152 7.69 6.08 7.03
C SER A 152 8.38 7.34 7.58
N VAL A 153 9.48 7.17 8.34
CA VAL A 153 10.30 8.29 8.81
C VAL A 153 10.88 9.06 7.64
N PHE A 154 11.47 8.37 6.67
CA PHE A 154 12.04 8.99 5.47
C PHE A 154 10.99 9.77 4.69
N THR A 155 9.81 9.17 4.46
CA THR A 155 8.69 9.84 3.79
C THR A 155 8.24 11.08 4.55
N GLY A 156 8.09 10.97 5.88
CA GLY A 156 7.67 12.08 6.72
C GLY A 156 8.66 13.25 6.68
N ILE A 157 9.94 12.97 6.83
CA ILE A 157 11.00 14.00 6.78
C ILE A 157 11.03 14.66 5.40
N THR A 158 11.09 13.87 4.33
CA THR A 158 11.17 14.40 2.96
C THR A 158 9.93 15.22 2.59
N SER A 159 8.73 14.75 2.96
CA SER A 159 7.50 15.49 2.68
C SER A 159 7.43 16.82 3.45
N VAL A 160 7.86 16.86 4.71
CA VAL A 160 7.90 18.09 5.51
C VAL A 160 8.92 19.08 4.96
N LEU A 161 10.12 18.63 4.61
CA LEU A 161 11.16 19.49 4.04
C LEU A 161 10.72 20.10 2.70
N MET A 162 10.11 19.29 1.82
CA MET A 162 9.57 19.76 0.54
C MET A 162 8.36 20.70 0.72
N ALA A 163 7.47 20.40 1.68
CA ALA A 163 6.34 21.28 1.99
C ALA A 163 6.83 22.64 2.54
N TRP A 164 7.84 22.62 3.40
CA TRP A 164 8.44 23.83 3.95
C TRP A 164 9.16 24.67 2.88
N SER A 165 9.73 24.03 1.86
CA SER A 165 10.30 24.74 0.70
C SER A 165 9.24 25.29 -0.28
N GLY A 166 7.95 25.18 0.03
CA GLY A 166 6.87 25.75 -0.78
C GLY A 166 6.43 24.89 -1.97
N MET A 167 6.80 23.60 -2.02
CA MET A 167 6.44 22.71 -3.14
C MET A 167 4.97 22.30 -3.16
N GLY A 168 4.16 22.68 -2.16
CA GLY A 168 2.72 22.37 -2.11
C GLY A 168 2.42 20.88 -2.29
N VAL A 169 1.47 20.55 -3.15
CA VAL A 169 1.05 19.18 -3.45
C VAL A 169 2.18 18.27 -3.94
N TRP A 170 3.21 18.83 -4.59
CA TRP A 170 4.38 18.06 -5.05
C TRP A 170 5.15 17.42 -3.91
N SER A 171 5.14 18.03 -2.72
CA SER A 171 5.77 17.46 -1.53
C SER A 171 5.23 16.09 -1.17
N LEU A 172 3.93 15.88 -1.35
CA LEU A 172 3.25 14.59 -1.08
C LEU A 172 3.54 13.56 -2.18
N THR A 173 3.54 13.99 -3.44
CA THR A 173 3.76 13.11 -4.60
C THR A 173 5.21 12.62 -4.65
N LEU A 174 6.17 13.55 -4.61
CA LEU A 174 7.59 13.22 -4.76
C LEU A 174 8.13 12.46 -3.55
N SER A 175 7.72 12.84 -2.31
CA SER A 175 8.13 12.08 -1.12
C SER A 175 7.66 10.63 -1.17
N GLY A 176 6.44 10.36 -1.67
CA GLY A 176 5.93 9.02 -1.89
C GLY A 176 6.76 8.23 -2.91
N LEU A 177 7.17 8.87 -4.02
CA LEU A 177 8.04 8.25 -5.02
C LEU A 177 9.44 7.97 -4.47
N MET A 178 10.03 8.92 -3.78
CA MET A 178 11.34 8.74 -3.11
C MET A 178 11.28 7.64 -2.05
N ALA A 179 10.16 7.52 -1.33
CA ALA A 179 9.95 6.50 -0.33
C ALA A 179 9.95 5.08 -0.92
N ILE A 180 9.28 4.85 -2.05
CA ILE A 180 9.28 3.53 -2.69
C ILE A 180 10.67 3.17 -3.23
N LEU A 181 11.43 4.15 -3.73
CA LEU A 181 12.82 3.94 -4.15
C LEU A 181 13.72 3.58 -2.96
N ALA A 182 13.64 4.34 -1.86
CA ALA A 182 14.37 4.05 -0.63
C ALA A 182 14.00 2.67 -0.06
N GLN A 183 12.71 2.34 -0.03
CA GLN A 183 12.23 1.02 0.40
C GLN A 183 12.81 -0.10 -0.44
N ASN A 184 12.84 0.08 -1.78
CA ASN A 184 13.42 -0.92 -2.69
C ASN A 184 14.92 -1.13 -2.44
N ILE A 185 15.67 -0.06 -2.19
CA ILE A 185 17.10 -0.14 -1.86
C ILE A 185 17.31 -0.87 -0.54
N MET A 186 16.54 -0.51 0.50
CA MET A 186 16.62 -1.18 1.81
C MET A 186 16.30 -2.67 1.70
N LEU A 187 15.19 -3.01 1.03
CA LEU A 187 14.79 -4.40 0.85
C LEU A 187 15.80 -5.20 0.02
N ALA A 188 16.39 -4.60 -1.01
CA ALA A 188 17.39 -5.26 -1.83
C ALA A 188 18.67 -5.63 -1.03
N ARG A 189 19.01 -4.84 -0.01
CA ARG A 189 20.18 -5.10 0.84
C ARG A 189 19.95 -6.19 1.90
N ILE A 190 18.71 -6.37 2.34
CA ILE A 190 18.40 -7.28 3.46
C ILE A 190 17.77 -8.60 3.04
N THR A 191 17.29 -8.70 1.79
CA THR A 191 16.71 -9.93 1.24
C THR A 191 17.66 -10.61 0.26
N PRO A 192 17.87 -11.93 0.34
CA PRO A 192 18.72 -12.67 -0.60
C PRO A 192 18.08 -12.83 -1.98
N LEU A 193 16.77 -12.55 -2.11
CA LEU A 193 15.97 -12.78 -3.31
C LEU A 193 16.49 -11.97 -4.51
N ARG A 194 16.97 -12.69 -5.52
CA ARG A 194 17.46 -12.11 -6.78
C ARG A 194 16.35 -12.09 -7.80
N LEU A 195 15.72 -10.92 -7.98
CA LEU A 195 14.68 -10.74 -8.98
C LEU A 195 15.30 -10.66 -10.38
N ARG A 196 14.91 -11.59 -11.25
CA ARG A 196 15.28 -11.64 -12.67
C ARG A 196 14.00 -11.67 -13.50
N LEU A 197 14.10 -11.39 -14.79
CA LEU A 197 12.97 -11.57 -15.70
C LEU A 197 12.91 -13.05 -16.10
N ASN A 198 11.80 -13.69 -15.79
CA ASN A 198 11.50 -15.07 -16.17
C ASN A 198 10.01 -15.20 -16.46
N MET A 199 9.65 -15.74 -17.60
CA MET A 199 8.25 -16.00 -17.97
C MET A 199 7.98 -17.51 -17.95
N ASP A 200 7.55 -18.00 -16.80
CA ASP A 200 7.04 -19.35 -16.65
C ASP A 200 5.50 -19.34 -16.59
N PHE A 201 4.87 -19.74 -17.69
CA PHE A 201 3.41 -19.76 -17.81
C PHE A 201 2.76 -20.78 -16.87
N SER A 202 3.45 -21.82 -16.45
CA SER A 202 2.93 -22.81 -15.51
C SER A 202 2.75 -22.20 -14.13
N VAL A 203 3.72 -21.43 -13.67
CA VAL A 203 3.71 -20.66 -12.42
C VAL A 203 2.61 -19.59 -12.47
N ILE A 204 2.54 -18.85 -13.57
CA ILE A 204 1.54 -17.80 -13.77
C ILE A 204 0.13 -18.39 -13.68
N ARG A 205 -0.14 -19.50 -14.34
CA ARG A 205 -1.44 -20.16 -14.30
C ARG A 205 -1.79 -20.68 -12.89
N ARG A 206 -0.81 -21.25 -12.18
CA ARG A 206 -0.99 -21.79 -10.83
C ARG A 206 -1.33 -20.68 -9.82
N HIS A 207 -0.57 -19.59 -9.79
CA HIS A 207 -0.75 -18.51 -8.82
C HIS A 207 -1.77 -17.46 -9.28
N GLY A 208 -1.97 -17.29 -10.58
CA GLY A 208 -2.92 -16.34 -11.16
C GLY A 208 -4.38 -16.71 -10.88
N ALA A 209 -4.73 -18.00 -10.94
CA ALA A 209 -6.09 -18.46 -10.64
C ALA A 209 -6.51 -18.18 -9.19
N TYR A 210 -5.58 -18.27 -8.23
CA TYR A 210 -5.85 -17.89 -6.85
C TYR A 210 -5.80 -16.37 -6.66
N GLY A 211 -4.82 -15.70 -7.29
CA GLY A 211 -4.67 -14.25 -7.25
C GLY A 211 -5.90 -13.51 -7.78
N SER A 212 -6.51 -13.99 -8.87
CA SER A 212 -7.71 -13.36 -9.44
C SER A 212 -8.91 -13.38 -8.48
N LYS A 213 -9.08 -14.44 -7.68
CA LYS A 213 -10.12 -14.49 -6.66
C LYS A 213 -9.89 -13.47 -5.54
N ILE A 214 -8.63 -13.26 -5.14
CA ILE A 214 -8.26 -12.22 -4.17
C ILE A 214 -8.57 -10.85 -4.74
N VAL A 215 -8.15 -10.59 -5.98
CA VAL A 215 -8.42 -9.30 -6.66
C VAL A 215 -9.91 -9.03 -6.75
N ALA A 216 -10.72 -10.03 -7.12
CA ALA A 216 -12.17 -9.86 -7.20
C ALA A 216 -12.80 -9.51 -5.85
N ASN A 217 -12.38 -10.20 -4.77
CA ASN A 217 -12.86 -9.89 -3.42
C ASN A 217 -12.43 -8.50 -2.95
N ASP A 218 -11.16 -8.16 -3.15
CA ASP A 218 -10.61 -6.86 -2.74
C ASP A 218 -11.22 -5.71 -3.57
N PHE A 219 -11.54 -5.96 -4.86
CA PHE A 219 -12.19 -4.98 -5.74
C PHE A 219 -13.52 -4.49 -5.18
N LEU A 220 -14.38 -5.40 -4.74
CA LEU A 220 -15.66 -5.04 -4.11
C LEU A 220 -15.43 -4.23 -2.83
N GLY A 221 -14.44 -4.61 -2.03
CA GLY A 221 -14.07 -3.86 -0.82
C GLY A 221 -13.57 -2.44 -1.12
N VAL A 222 -12.70 -2.30 -2.11
CA VAL A 222 -12.17 -1.00 -2.55
C VAL A 222 -13.29 -0.15 -3.15
N LEU A 223 -14.11 -0.71 -4.03
CA LEU A 223 -15.24 0.00 -4.63
C LEU A 223 -16.18 0.57 -3.55
N ARG A 224 -16.57 -0.24 -2.57
CA ARG A 224 -17.40 0.20 -1.46
C ARG A 224 -16.77 1.34 -0.65
N ASN A 225 -15.47 1.25 -0.36
CA ASN A 225 -14.79 2.20 0.52
C ASN A 225 -14.36 3.49 -0.20
N GLN A 226 -14.17 3.44 -1.51
CA GLN A 226 -13.65 4.58 -2.28
C GLN A 226 -14.70 5.30 -3.11
N SER A 227 -15.87 4.69 -3.36
CA SER A 227 -16.95 5.33 -4.13
C SER A 227 -17.36 6.70 -3.57
N VAL A 228 -17.49 6.81 -2.25
CA VAL A 228 -17.81 8.08 -1.58
C VAL A 228 -16.76 9.15 -1.87
N LYS A 229 -15.48 8.79 -1.85
CA LYS A 229 -14.37 9.73 -2.11
C LYS A 229 -14.35 10.21 -3.57
N ILE A 230 -14.68 9.33 -4.52
CA ILE A 230 -14.79 9.70 -5.95
C ILE A 230 -15.92 10.73 -6.14
N ILE A 231 -17.09 10.45 -5.58
CA ILE A 231 -18.24 11.35 -5.66
C ILE A 231 -17.92 12.70 -5.00
N MET A 232 -17.36 12.69 -3.80
CA MET A 232 -16.97 13.90 -3.08
C MET A 232 -15.92 14.71 -3.83
N SER A 233 -14.93 14.06 -4.43
CA SER A 233 -13.88 14.72 -5.21
C SER A 233 -14.46 15.52 -6.38
N LYS A 234 -15.47 14.96 -7.05
CA LYS A 234 -16.10 15.60 -8.21
C LYS A 234 -17.12 16.66 -7.81
N LEU A 235 -17.98 16.40 -6.81
CA LEU A 235 -19.08 17.28 -6.46
C LEU A 235 -18.71 18.40 -5.49
N ALA A 236 -17.86 18.11 -4.51
CA ALA A 236 -17.48 19.04 -3.44
C ALA A 236 -16.07 19.63 -3.60
N GLY A 237 -15.30 19.13 -4.57
CA GLY A 237 -13.95 19.58 -4.86
C GLY A 237 -12.86 19.05 -3.94
N PRO A 238 -11.57 19.28 -4.30
CA PRO A 238 -10.43 18.70 -3.60
C PRO A 238 -10.27 19.22 -2.16
N ALA A 239 -10.56 20.47 -1.88
CA ALA A 239 -10.43 21.03 -0.53
C ALA A 239 -11.36 20.32 0.46
N PHE A 240 -12.61 20.10 0.10
CA PHE A 240 -13.57 19.37 0.92
C PHE A 240 -13.15 17.90 1.13
N LEU A 241 -12.69 17.24 0.08
CA LEU A 241 -12.20 15.86 0.16
C LEU A 241 -10.99 15.75 1.10
N GLY A 242 -10.07 16.74 1.05
CA GLY A 242 -8.91 16.81 1.94
C GLY A 242 -9.33 16.88 3.41
N LEU A 243 -10.25 17.79 3.75
CA LEU A 243 -10.79 17.93 5.11
C LEU A 243 -11.54 16.67 5.55
N PHE A 244 -12.42 16.13 4.70
CA PHE A 244 -13.17 14.91 4.99
C PHE A 244 -12.23 13.73 5.28
N ASN A 245 -11.20 13.53 4.46
CA ASN A 245 -10.26 12.42 4.66
C ASN A 245 -9.44 12.59 5.94
N LYS A 246 -9.07 13.81 6.32
CA LYS A 246 -8.43 14.08 7.61
C LYS A 246 -9.36 13.75 8.79
N ALA A 247 -10.61 14.18 8.74
CA ALA A 247 -11.62 13.86 9.75
C ALA A 247 -11.87 12.33 9.84
N ASP A 248 -12.05 11.66 8.69
CA ASP A 248 -12.24 10.19 8.63
C ASP A 248 -11.02 9.44 9.20
N SER A 249 -9.81 9.91 8.91
CA SER A 249 -8.58 9.29 9.45
C SER A 249 -8.49 9.42 10.97
N LEU A 250 -8.87 10.56 11.54
CA LEU A 250 -8.90 10.80 12.98
C LEU A 250 -10.00 9.97 13.66
N HIS A 251 -11.20 9.94 13.06
CA HIS A 251 -12.31 9.12 13.56
C HIS A 251 -11.97 7.64 13.64
N ARG A 252 -11.21 7.12 12.67
CA ARG A 252 -10.82 5.70 12.63
C ARG A 252 -9.68 5.33 13.56
N LEU A 253 -8.90 6.28 14.08
CA LEU A 253 -7.76 6.00 14.95
C LEU A 253 -8.14 5.15 16.19
N PRO A 254 -9.18 5.47 16.98
CA PRO A 254 -9.57 4.65 18.15
C PRO A 254 -10.00 3.23 17.74
N PHE A 255 -10.74 3.12 16.64
CA PHE A 255 -11.22 1.82 16.15
C PHE A 255 -10.07 0.89 15.75
N TRP A 256 -9.03 1.43 15.10
CA TRP A 256 -7.89 0.63 14.68
C TRP A 256 -6.93 0.29 15.82
N THR A 257 -6.84 1.14 16.84
CA THR A 257 -5.96 0.90 17.99
C THR A 257 -6.58 -0.01 19.05
N LEU A 258 -7.88 0.11 19.30
CA LEU A 258 -8.59 -0.63 20.34
C LEU A 258 -9.53 -1.71 19.77
N GLY A 259 -10.28 -1.40 18.74
CA GLY A 259 -11.34 -2.26 18.22
C GLY A 259 -10.85 -3.53 17.55
N ARG A 260 -9.79 -3.46 16.70
CA ARG A 260 -9.26 -4.65 16.02
C ARG A 260 -8.64 -5.70 16.95
N PRO A 261 -7.78 -5.35 17.91
CA PRO A 261 -7.24 -6.33 18.86
C PRO A 261 -8.35 -6.98 19.70
N VAL A 262 -9.34 -6.21 20.14
CA VAL A 262 -10.50 -6.72 20.88
C VAL A 262 -11.31 -7.68 20.01
N SER A 263 -11.66 -7.29 18.80
CA SER A 263 -12.40 -8.15 17.86
C SER A 263 -11.68 -9.46 17.55
N GLN A 264 -10.36 -9.43 17.36
CA GLN A 264 -9.57 -10.64 17.09
C GLN A 264 -9.48 -11.58 18.30
N THR A 265 -9.37 -11.04 19.52
CA THR A 265 -9.37 -11.83 20.76
C THR A 265 -10.74 -12.42 21.06
N THR A 266 -11.81 -11.64 20.86
CA THR A 266 -13.19 -12.09 21.06
C THR A 266 -13.55 -13.20 20.07
N PHE A 267 -13.18 -13.06 18.80
CA PHE A 267 -13.41 -14.07 17.78
C PHE A 267 -12.70 -15.39 18.11
N ARG A 268 -11.45 -15.35 18.59
CA ARG A 268 -10.73 -16.54 19.05
C ARG A 268 -11.35 -17.17 20.31
N ALA A 269 -11.83 -16.35 21.22
CA ALA A 269 -12.51 -16.84 22.43
C ALA A 269 -13.83 -17.53 22.05
N MET A 270 -14.64 -16.91 21.19
CA MET A 270 -15.89 -17.50 20.69
C MET A 270 -15.69 -18.80 19.90
N SER A 271 -14.64 -18.84 19.06
CA SER A 271 -14.30 -20.06 18.32
C SER A 271 -13.92 -21.23 19.23
N LYS A 272 -13.33 -20.99 20.39
CA LYS A 272 -13.02 -22.03 21.39
C LYS A 272 -14.23 -22.52 22.20
N VAL A 273 -15.24 -21.68 22.33
CA VAL A 273 -16.47 -22.01 23.08
C VAL A 273 -17.47 -22.73 22.16
N GLN A 274 -17.31 -22.60 20.85
CA GLN A 274 -18.19 -23.23 19.86
C GLN A 274 -18.18 -24.78 19.91
N ASP A 275 -17.05 -25.37 20.36
CA ASP A 275 -16.90 -26.81 20.52
C ASP A 275 -17.41 -27.33 21.88
N ASN A 276 -17.87 -26.45 22.79
CA ASN A 276 -18.35 -26.76 24.14
C ASN A 276 -19.82 -26.34 24.38
N LEU A 277 -20.64 -26.31 23.33
CA LEU A 277 -22.07 -26.00 23.43
C LEU A 277 -22.98 -27.23 23.57
N ASP A 278 -22.39 -28.38 23.95
CA ASP A 278 -23.14 -29.60 24.35
C ASP A 278 -23.22 -29.72 25.87
#